data_0493fc8298f905aad11656260390f6c1
#
_entry.id   0493fc8298f905aad11656260390f6c1
#
_cell.length_a   1.000
_cell.length_b   1.000
_cell.length_c   1.000
_cell.angle_alpha   90.00
_cell.angle_beta   90.00
_cell.angle_gamma   90.00
#
_symmetry.space_group_name_H-M   'P 1'
#
loop_
_entity.id
_entity.type
_entity.pdbx_description
1 polymer ?
#
loop_
_entity_poly.entity_id
_entity_poly.type
_entity_poly.pdbx_seq_one_letter_code
_entity_poly.pdbx_strand_id
1 'polypeptide(L)'
;MNDFRVIIAGGRDFNDYALLKAKCDTILAEKTATHRIVIVSGAARGADSLGERYAREHGYALDSHPADWNTHGKAAGPIRNAQMANSADALIAFWDGKSHGTKSMINIAKKKGLFVRVISYTI
;
A
#
# COMPACT_ATOMS: atom_id res chain seq x y z
N MET A 1 -8.88 -12.67 -16.70
CA MET A 1 -9.14 -11.49 -15.88
C MET A 1 -7.92 -10.62 -15.80
N ASN A 2 -8.08 -9.31 -15.96
CA ASN A 2 -6.98 -8.37 -15.76
C ASN A 2 -6.68 -8.23 -14.27
N ASP A 3 -5.42 -7.98 -13.94
CA ASP A 3 -5.01 -7.68 -12.57
C ASP A 3 -5.32 -6.23 -12.23
N PHE A 4 -5.79 -6.01 -11.01
CA PHE A 4 -5.83 -4.68 -10.40
C PHE A 4 -4.83 -4.68 -9.25
N ARG A 5 -3.75 -3.95 -9.43
CA ARG A 5 -2.62 -3.92 -8.50
C ARG A 5 -2.75 -2.72 -7.59
N VAL A 6 -2.96 -2.97 -6.31
CA VAL A 6 -3.16 -1.90 -5.33
C VAL A 6 -2.10 -1.97 -4.24
N ILE A 7 -1.42 -0.84 -4.04
CA ILE A 7 -0.47 -0.68 -2.94
C ILE A 7 -1.27 -0.38 -1.67
N ILE A 8 -1.01 -1.13 -0.60
CA ILE A 8 -1.49 -0.79 0.74
C ILE A 8 -0.27 -0.38 1.54
N ALA A 9 -0.23 0.89 1.95
CA ALA A 9 0.91 1.48 2.63
C ALA A 9 0.44 2.38 3.78
N GLY A 10 1.35 2.79 4.63
CA GLY A 10 1.04 3.69 5.72
C GLY A 10 2.06 3.66 6.84
N GLY A 11 1.69 4.21 7.99
CA GLY A 11 2.57 4.34 9.13
C GLY A 11 3.00 3.01 9.73
N ARG A 12 4.22 2.98 10.25
CA ARG A 12 4.77 1.78 10.92
C ARG A 12 4.11 1.51 12.26
N ASP A 13 3.45 2.50 12.82
CA ASP A 13 2.71 2.42 14.08
C ASP A 13 1.21 2.16 13.88
N PHE A 14 0.77 2.06 12.63
CA PHE A 14 -0.64 1.78 12.34
C PHE A 14 -0.97 0.33 12.71
N ASN A 15 -1.99 0.14 13.55
CA ASN A 15 -2.37 -1.19 14.05
C ASN A 15 -3.88 -1.47 14.04
N ASP A 16 -4.65 -0.66 13.31
CA ASP A 16 -6.11 -0.80 13.27
C ASP A 16 -6.54 -1.63 12.07
N TYR A 17 -6.46 -2.95 12.21
CA TYR A 17 -6.82 -3.84 11.11
C TYR A 17 -8.30 -3.75 10.74
N ALA A 18 -9.19 -3.55 11.70
CA ALA A 18 -10.63 -3.42 11.41
C ALA A 18 -10.89 -2.23 10.48
N LEU A 19 -10.22 -1.10 10.72
CA LEU A 19 -10.32 0.07 9.87
C LEU A 19 -9.75 -0.22 8.46
N LEU A 20 -8.58 -0.84 8.40
CA LEU A 20 -7.96 -1.19 7.11
C LEU A 20 -8.88 -2.09 6.30
N LYS A 21 -9.39 -3.15 6.91
CA LYS A 21 -10.28 -4.09 6.24
C LYS A 21 -11.53 -3.41 5.72
N ALA A 22 -12.19 -2.60 6.55
CA ALA A 22 -13.42 -1.91 6.17
C ALA A 22 -13.20 -0.96 5.01
N LYS A 23 -12.13 -0.17 5.03
CA LYS A 23 -11.83 0.78 3.95
C LYS A 23 -11.42 0.08 2.66
N CYS A 24 -10.57 -0.94 2.76
CA CYS A 24 -10.15 -1.69 1.57
C CYS A 24 -11.33 -2.44 0.94
N ASP A 25 -12.20 -3.06 1.73
CA ASP A 25 -13.39 -3.74 1.22
C ASP A 25 -14.27 -2.77 0.44
N THR A 26 -14.48 -1.57 0.96
CA THR A 26 -15.30 -0.54 0.29
C THR A 26 -14.64 -0.07 -1.00
N ILE A 27 -13.35 0.25 -0.96
CA ILE A 27 -12.63 0.79 -2.11
C ILE A 27 -12.51 -0.24 -3.23
N LEU A 28 -12.31 -1.52 -2.87
CA LEU A 28 -12.07 -2.58 -3.85
C LEU A 28 -13.36 -3.29 -4.31
N ALA A 29 -14.52 -2.97 -3.74
CA ALA A 29 -15.75 -3.70 -3.97
C ALA A 29 -16.08 -3.89 -5.45
N GLU A 30 -15.99 -2.83 -6.25
CA GLU A 30 -16.30 -2.90 -7.69
C GLU A 30 -15.23 -3.69 -8.45
N LYS A 31 -13.98 -3.57 -8.06
CA LYS A 31 -12.86 -4.21 -8.75
C LYS A 31 -12.83 -5.72 -8.56
N THR A 32 -13.29 -6.21 -7.41
CA THR A 32 -13.31 -7.65 -7.14
C THR A 32 -14.21 -8.42 -8.11
N ALA A 33 -15.20 -7.77 -8.68
CA ALA A 33 -16.12 -8.40 -9.64
C ALA A 33 -15.51 -8.56 -11.04
N THR A 34 -14.50 -7.75 -11.39
CA THR A 34 -14.00 -7.65 -12.77
C THR A 34 -12.51 -7.90 -12.90
N HIS A 35 -11.75 -7.89 -11.79
CA HIS A 35 -10.29 -7.99 -11.81
C HIS A 35 -9.81 -8.99 -10.76
N ARG A 36 -8.63 -9.54 -11.00
CA ARG A 36 -7.86 -10.25 -9.98
C ARG A 36 -7.14 -9.20 -9.14
N ILE A 37 -7.38 -9.21 -7.84
CA ILE A 37 -6.74 -8.24 -6.95
C ILE A 37 -5.35 -8.72 -6.59
N VAL A 38 -4.35 -7.85 -6.76
CA VAL A 38 -2.98 -8.07 -6.31
C VAL A 38 -2.64 -6.97 -5.31
N ILE A 39 -2.31 -7.36 -4.08
CA ILE A 39 -1.87 -6.42 -3.05
C ILE A 39 -0.36 -6.25 -3.17
N VAL A 40 0.07 -4.99 -3.35
CA VAL A 40 1.47 -4.63 -3.46
C VAL A 40 1.91 -4.04 -2.12
N SER A 41 2.94 -4.63 -1.52
CA SER A 41 3.38 -4.28 -0.15
C SER A 41 4.85 -3.90 -0.13
N GLY A 42 5.18 -2.88 0.66
CA GLY A 42 6.57 -2.50 0.92
C GLY A 42 7.25 -3.33 2.01
N ALA A 43 6.54 -4.29 2.60
CA ALA A 43 7.06 -5.25 3.59
C ALA A 43 7.60 -4.60 4.88
N ALA A 44 7.13 -3.39 5.21
CA ALA A 44 7.46 -2.73 6.47
C ALA A 44 6.48 -3.15 7.58
N ARG A 45 6.73 -2.67 8.80
CA ARG A 45 5.81 -2.85 9.92
C ARG A 45 4.54 -2.02 9.71
N GLY A 46 3.54 -2.26 10.53
CA GLY A 46 2.33 -1.44 10.57
C GLY A 46 1.42 -1.69 9.38
N ALA A 47 1.05 -0.66 8.67
CA ALA A 47 0.08 -0.74 7.59
C ALA A 47 0.48 -1.75 6.51
N ASP A 48 1.75 -1.82 6.16
CA ASP A 48 2.23 -2.80 5.15
C ASP A 48 1.95 -4.23 5.61
N SER A 49 2.31 -4.57 6.85
CA SER A 49 2.03 -5.89 7.45
C SER A 49 0.55 -6.22 7.46
N LEU A 50 -0.28 -5.25 7.84
CA LEU A 50 -1.73 -5.45 7.89
C LEU A 50 -2.32 -5.60 6.49
N GLY A 51 -1.76 -4.92 5.49
CA GLY A 51 -2.13 -5.11 4.09
C GLY A 51 -1.80 -6.52 3.60
N GLU A 52 -0.66 -7.06 4.01
CA GLU A 52 -0.29 -8.44 3.69
C GLU A 52 -1.26 -9.45 4.35
N ARG A 53 -1.62 -9.19 5.61
CA ARG A 53 -2.65 -9.99 6.29
C ARG A 53 -3.98 -9.95 5.54
N TYR A 54 -4.38 -8.77 5.10
CA TYR A 54 -5.60 -8.57 4.33
C TYR A 54 -5.59 -9.40 3.05
N ALA A 55 -4.46 -9.39 2.32
CA ALA A 55 -4.31 -10.20 1.12
C ALA A 55 -4.47 -11.70 1.42
N ARG A 56 -3.83 -12.19 2.47
CA ARG A 56 -3.90 -13.60 2.86
C ARG A 56 -5.32 -14.02 3.25
N GLU A 57 -6.01 -13.20 4.03
CA GLU A 57 -7.35 -13.51 4.50
C GLU A 57 -8.39 -13.51 3.38
N HIS A 58 -8.17 -12.73 2.34
CA HIS A 58 -9.09 -12.61 1.22
C HIS A 58 -8.70 -13.48 0.01
N GLY A 59 -7.58 -14.19 0.09
CA GLY A 59 -7.10 -15.01 -1.02
C GLY A 59 -6.60 -14.19 -2.20
N TYR A 60 -6.19 -12.94 -1.98
CA TYR A 60 -5.61 -12.11 -3.02
C TYR A 60 -4.13 -12.42 -3.19
N ALA A 61 -3.61 -12.21 -4.41
CA ALA A 61 -2.18 -12.33 -4.66
C ALA A 61 -1.43 -11.22 -3.90
N LEU A 62 -0.20 -11.51 -3.50
CA LEU A 62 0.66 -10.59 -2.76
C LEU A 62 1.97 -10.41 -3.51
N ASP A 63 2.35 -9.16 -3.74
CA ASP A 63 3.62 -8.79 -4.35
C ASP A 63 4.39 -7.90 -3.37
N SER A 64 5.41 -8.48 -2.72
CA SER A 64 6.21 -7.80 -1.70
C SER A 64 7.46 -7.16 -2.28
N HIS A 65 7.73 -5.93 -1.87
CA HIS A 65 8.89 -5.15 -2.29
C HIS A 65 9.65 -4.64 -1.06
N PRO A 66 10.42 -5.49 -0.37
CA PRO A 66 11.20 -5.02 0.78
C PRO A 66 12.25 -4.02 0.32
N ALA A 67 12.44 -2.97 1.12
CA ALA A 67 13.49 -1.98 0.84
C ALA A 67 14.86 -2.58 1.10
N ASP A 68 15.81 -2.31 0.21
CA ASP A 68 17.17 -2.82 0.32
C ASP A 68 18.08 -1.79 1.02
N TRP A 69 17.95 -1.72 2.34
CA TRP A 69 18.68 -0.77 3.17
C TRP A 69 20.19 -1.00 3.10
N ASN A 70 20.63 -2.25 2.90
CA ASN A 70 22.06 -2.57 2.84
C ASN A 70 22.71 -1.97 1.59
N THR A 71 22.03 -1.98 0.47
CA THR A 71 22.56 -1.45 -0.80
C THR A 71 22.36 0.05 -0.92
N HIS A 72 21.18 0.57 -0.54
CA HIS A 72 20.77 1.93 -0.85
C HIS A 72 20.73 2.87 0.35
N GLY A 73 20.93 2.37 1.56
CA GLY A 73 20.88 3.20 2.77
C GLY A 73 19.56 3.96 2.88
N LYS A 74 19.64 5.25 3.16
CA LYS A 74 18.45 6.10 3.34
C LYS A 74 17.59 6.23 2.08
N ALA A 75 18.16 6.00 0.91
CA ALA A 75 17.41 6.06 -0.35
C ALA A 75 16.58 4.81 -0.61
N ALA A 76 16.73 3.74 0.18
CA ALA A 76 16.08 2.46 -0.05
C ALA A 76 14.55 2.57 -0.03
N GLY A 77 13.98 3.34 0.91
CA GLY A 77 12.54 3.57 0.99
C GLY A 77 11.97 4.24 -0.26
N PRO A 78 12.46 5.42 -0.64
CA PRO A 78 12.02 6.09 -1.87
C PRO A 78 12.22 5.26 -3.14
N ILE A 79 13.31 4.54 -3.28
CA ILE A 79 13.55 3.65 -4.42
C ILE A 79 12.48 2.55 -4.49
N ARG A 80 12.22 1.88 -3.37
CA ARG A 80 11.20 0.85 -3.27
C ARG A 80 9.81 1.41 -3.58
N ASN A 81 9.50 2.60 -3.06
CA ASN A 81 8.22 3.27 -3.33
C ASN A 81 8.02 3.54 -4.82
N ALA A 82 9.07 4.00 -5.50
CA ALA A 82 9.02 4.23 -6.94
C ALA A 82 8.81 2.92 -7.71
N GLN A 83 9.46 1.84 -7.30
CA GLN A 83 9.28 0.52 -7.92
C GLN A 83 7.83 0.05 -7.81
N MET A 84 7.23 0.20 -6.63
CA MET A 84 5.83 -0.17 -6.43
C MET A 84 4.90 0.67 -7.31
N ALA A 85 5.11 1.98 -7.35
CA ALA A 85 4.27 2.89 -8.14
C ALA A 85 4.35 2.60 -9.64
N ASN A 86 5.51 2.15 -10.13
CA ASN A 86 5.67 1.80 -11.54
C ASN A 86 4.83 0.59 -11.97
N SER A 87 4.47 -0.28 -11.03
CA SER A 87 3.76 -1.52 -11.34
C SER A 87 2.31 -1.54 -10.84
N ALA A 88 1.83 -0.46 -10.21
CA ALA A 88 0.54 -0.46 -9.56
C ALA A 88 -0.49 0.41 -10.29
N ASP A 89 -1.75 0.14 -10.01
CA ASP A 89 -2.89 0.91 -10.53
C ASP A 89 -3.43 1.88 -9.49
N ALA A 90 -3.25 1.56 -8.21
CA ALA A 90 -3.85 2.33 -7.12
C ALA A 90 -2.99 2.29 -5.87
N LEU A 91 -3.22 3.25 -4.99
CA LEU A 91 -2.65 3.31 -3.65
C LEU A 91 -3.77 3.57 -2.64
N ILE A 92 -3.81 2.77 -1.59
CA ILE A 92 -4.57 3.04 -0.37
C ILE A 92 -3.56 3.28 0.73
N ALA A 93 -3.50 4.51 1.24
CA ALA A 93 -2.51 4.91 2.24
C ALA A 93 -3.19 5.27 3.56
N PHE A 94 -2.69 4.70 4.66
CA PHE A 94 -3.13 5.00 6.02
C PHE A 94 -2.09 5.94 6.64
N TRP A 95 -2.43 7.22 6.74
CA TRP A 95 -1.46 8.27 7.07
C TRP A 95 -1.88 9.09 8.28
N ASP A 96 -0.93 9.27 9.20
CA ASP A 96 -1.13 10.09 10.42
C ASP A 96 -0.90 11.59 10.19
N GLY A 97 -0.58 11.98 8.97
CA GLY A 97 -0.27 13.36 8.62
C GLY A 97 1.18 13.76 8.91
N LYS A 98 2.00 12.86 9.45
CA LYS A 98 3.37 13.16 9.89
C LYS A 98 4.43 12.27 9.26
N SER A 99 4.13 11.00 9.00
CA SER A 99 5.08 10.04 8.46
C SER A 99 5.62 10.48 7.10
N HIS A 100 6.92 10.69 7.01
CA HIS A 100 7.58 11.12 5.77
C HIS A 100 7.59 10.04 4.70
N GLY A 101 7.76 8.78 5.10
CA GLY A 101 7.75 7.66 4.15
C GLY A 101 6.40 7.49 3.48
N THR A 102 5.31 7.63 4.23
CA THR A 102 3.95 7.56 3.68
C THR A 102 3.66 8.76 2.78
N LYS A 103 4.07 9.96 3.19
CA LYS A 103 3.94 11.16 2.36
C LYS A 103 4.67 10.99 1.02
N SER A 104 5.89 10.47 1.07
CA SER A 104 6.68 10.16 -0.13
C SER A 104 5.92 9.21 -1.07
N MET A 105 5.35 8.14 -0.53
CA MET A 105 4.58 7.18 -1.32
C MET A 105 3.36 7.84 -1.97
N ILE A 106 2.63 8.66 -1.21
CA ILE A 106 1.47 9.38 -1.72
C ILE A 106 1.87 10.29 -2.88
N ASN A 107 2.94 11.06 -2.71
CA ASN A 107 3.41 12.00 -3.74
C ASN A 107 3.87 11.28 -5.00
N ILE A 108 4.61 10.19 -4.86
CA ILE A 108 5.06 9.37 -5.99
C ILE A 108 3.87 8.79 -6.75
N ALA A 109 2.89 8.25 -6.04
CA ALA A 109 1.70 7.66 -6.65
C ALA A 109 0.88 8.69 -7.41
N LYS A 110 0.68 9.87 -6.84
CA LYS A 110 -0.01 10.97 -7.51
C LYS A 110 0.72 11.40 -8.79
N LYS A 111 2.03 11.51 -8.71
CA LYS A 111 2.85 11.91 -9.85
C LYS A 111 2.79 10.90 -11.00
N LYS A 112 2.65 9.62 -10.67
CA LYS A 112 2.51 8.54 -11.65
C LYS A 112 1.09 8.38 -12.17
N GLY A 113 0.13 9.15 -11.65
CA GLY A 113 -1.26 9.09 -12.10
C GLY A 113 -2.06 7.92 -11.56
N LEU A 114 -1.62 7.30 -10.45
CA LEU A 114 -2.37 6.23 -9.81
C LEU A 114 -3.66 6.77 -9.18
N PHE A 115 -4.64 5.89 -9.03
CA PHE A 115 -5.81 6.16 -8.20
C PHE A 115 -5.38 6.14 -6.73
N VAL A 116 -5.52 7.25 -6.02
CA VAL A 116 -5.02 7.41 -4.64
C VAL A 116 -6.14 7.67 -3.67
N ARG A 117 -6.19 6.88 -2.60
CA ARG A 117 -7.06 7.11 -1.44
C ARG A 117 -6.19 7.21 -0.19
N VAL A 118 -6.35 8.30 0.55
CA VAL A 118 -5.64 8.53 1.80
C VAL A 118 -6.65 8.45 2.94
N ILE A 119 -6.42 7.54 3.88
CA ILE A 119 -7.23 7.40 5.08
C ILE A 119 -6.42 7.94 6.25
N SER A 120 -6.92 8.98 6.89
CA SER A 120 -6.27 9.58 8.06
C SER A 120 -6.53 8.75 9.31
N TYR A 121 -5.53 8.64 10.17
CA TYR A 121 -5.70 8.04 11.49
C TYR A 121 -4.86 8.83 12.51
N THR A 122 -5.22 8.69 13.78
CA THR A 122 -4.46 9.28 14.89
C THR A 122 -4.06 8.19 15.87
N ILE A 123 -2.92 8.42 16.51
CA ILE A 123 -2.42 7.52 17.55
C ILE A 123 -2.77 8.09 18.92
#